data_ace18e5664176af6e90af53d89ec0bf1
#
_entry.id   ace18e5664176af6e90af53d89ec0bf1
#
_cell.length_a   1.000
_cell.length_b   1.000
_cell.length_c   1.000
_cell.angle_alpha   90.00
_cell.angle_beta   90.00
_cell.angle_gamma   90.00
#
_symmetry.space_group_name_H-M   'P 1'
#
loop_
_entity.id
_entity.type
_entity.pdbx_description
1 polymer ?
#
loop_
_entity_poly.entity_id
_entity_poly.type
_entity_poly.pdbx_seq_one_letter_code
_entity_poly.pdbx_strand_id
1 'polypeptide(L)'
;MMANTMSGKGPDKTKGSPLLLFANRRDVRLVDAQGVRGESAVVVGDLEDAAAVDFLYSEGLIFWTDVSEEAIKQTHWNQSTNSFKEALGTGQTAVVSGLDSPDGLACDWLGRKLYWTDSETNRIEVANLDGSSRKVLFWQDLDQPRAIALNPAHRSMYWTDWGEDPRIERAGMDGSNREVIVVREIYWPNGLTIDLVEQKLYWADAKLSFIHKANLDGSAREPVVEGTLTHPFALTLSGETLYWTDWQTRSIHACNKHNGAEAREILNGIYSPMDIQVLGPQRQPYIHTPCSDLNGGCSHLCLLSPVEPFHSCACPTGVQLRQDGKTCKPGAEQVLLLARRTDLRRISLDLPDFTDIVLQVEDIRHAIAIDYDPVDGHVYWTDDEVKAIRRSRIDGSDAVTLVNTELDHPDGIAVDWVARNLYWTDTGTDRIEVTRLNGTSRKILISENLDEPRAIVLDPVSGFMYWTDWGERPQIERANLDGSERLVLLNTSLGWPNGLAIDHAAGKLYWGDAKTDKIEDKVT
;
A
#
# COMPACT_ATOMS: atom_id res chain seq x y z
N MET A 1 2.19 -1.76 -74.08
CA MET A 1 0.94 -1.58 -73.38
C MET A 1 0.66 -2.86 -72.62
N MET A 2 0.98 -2.91 -71.33
CA MET A 2 0.48 -3.92 -70.40
C MET A 2 0.13 -3.21 -69.13
N ALA A 3 -1.15 -3.17 -68.83
CA ALA A 3 -1.72 -2.58 -67.62
C ALA A 3 -1.52 -3.52 -66.40
N ASN A 4 -0.78 -3.10 -65.41
CA ASN A 4 -0.68 -3.78 -64.12
C ASN A 4 -1.88 -3.37 -63.26
N THR A 5 -2.79 -4.32 -63.08
CA THR A 5 -3.89 -4.21 -62.10
C THR A 5 -3.31 -4.47 -60.72
N MET A 6 -3.24 -3.42 -59.88
CA MET A 6 -3.01 -3.56 -58.47
C MET A 6 -4.28 -4.15 -57.81
N SER A 7 -4.18 -5.38 -57.36
CA SER A 7 -5.20 -5.98 -56.47
C SER A 7 -5.07 -5.38 -55.10
N GLY A 8 -6.09 -4.62 -54.69
CA GLY A 8 -6.23 -4.17 -53.29
C GLY A 8 -6.35 -5.38 -52.38
N LYS A 9 -5.38 -5.57 -51.48
CA LYS A 9 -5.55 -6.48 -50.36
C LYS A 9 -6.65 -5.91 -49.46
N GLY A 10 -7.75 -6.66 -49.35
CA GLY A 10 -8.79 -6.39 -48.33
C GLY A 10 -8.22 -6.47 -46.92
N PRO A 11 -8.94 -5.97 -45.92
CA PRO A 11 -8.48 -5.95 -44.54
C PRO A 11 -8.13 -7.35 -44.05
N ASP A 12 -6.96 -7.46 -43.45
CA ASP A 12 -6.41 -8.69 -42.85
C ASP A 12 -7.36 -9.24 -41.79
N LYS A 13 -8.05 -10.32 -42.09
CA LYS A 13 -9.04 -10.98 -41.19
C LYS A 13 -8.43 -11.83 -40.07
N THR A 14 -7.15 -11.66 -39.77
CA THR A 14 -6.42 -12.51 -38.81
C THR A 14 -6.28 -11.89 -37.41
N LYS A 15 -6.81 -10.70 -37.14
CA LYS A 15 -6.85 -10.15 -35.78
C LYS A 15 -8.18 -10.54 -35.12
N GLY A 16 -8.11 -11.44 -34.15
CA GLY A 16 -9.25 -11.73 -33.27
C GLY A 16 -9.81 -10.46 -32.61
N SER A 17 -11.06 -10.51 -32.22
CA SER A 17 -11.72 -9.41 -31.49
C SER A 17 -10.97 -9.06 -30.21
N PRO A 18 -10.87 -7.77 -29.81
CA PRO A 18 -10.27 -7.42 -28.54
C PRO A 18 -11.05 -8.00 -27.37
N LEU A 19 -10.34 -8.59 -26.41
CA LEU A 19 -10.89 -8.98 -25.12
C LEU A 19 -10.75 -7.82 -24.15
N LEU A 20 -11.84 -7.50 -23.43
CA LEU A 20 -11.86 -6.49 -22.39
C LEU A 20 -11.90 -7.18 -21.04
N LEU A 21 -10.89 -6.93 -20.21
CA LEU A 21 -10.81 -7.33 -18.82
C LEU A 21 -11.35 -6.19 -17.98
N PHE A 22 -12.29 -6.46 -17.06
CA PHE A 22 -12.84 -5.41 -16.21
C PHE A 22 -13.16 -5.90 -14.81
N ALA A 23 -13.01 -5.03 -13.83
CA ALA A 23 -13.42 -5.24 -12.45
C ALA A 23 -14.89 -4.86 -12.27
N ASN A 24 -15.61 -5.62 -11.43
CA ASN A 24 -17.04 -5.46 -11.15
C ASN A 24 -17.34 -5.64 -9.66
N ARG A 25 -16.51 -5.06 -8.79
CA ARG A 25 -16.48 -5.16 -7.34
C ARG A 25 -16.43 -6.61 -6.82
N ARG A 26 -17.40 -7.47 -7.14
CA ARG A 26 -17.48 -8.83 -6.64
C ARG A 26 -16.82 -9.89 -7.53
N ASP A 27 -16.37 -9.49 -8.67
CA ASP A 27 -15.67 -10.36 -9.62
C ASP A 27 -14.81 -9.55 -10.60
N VAL A 28 -13.89 -10.23 -11.27
CA VAL A 28 -13.19 -9.75 -12.45
C VAL A 28 -13.63 -10.57 -13.65
N ARG A 29 -13.97 -9.91 -14.75
CA ARG A 29 -14.59 -10.52 -15.92
C ARG A 29 -13.86 -10.21 -17.22
N LEU A 30 -14.11 -11.07 -18.19
CA LEU A 30 -13.75 -10.86 -19.60
C LEU A 30 -15.01 -10.73 -20.46
N VAL A 31 -14.95 -9.85 -21.46
CA VAL A 31 -15.94 -9.71 -22.51
C VAL A 31 -15.26 -9.56 -23.87
N ASP A 32 -15.80 -10.23 -24.88
CA ASP A 32 -15.39 -10.05 -26.27
C ASP A 32 -16.09 -8.80 -26.85
N ALA A 33 -15.31 -7.80 -27.23
CA ALA A 33 -15.84 -6.51 -27.71
C ALA A 33 -16.65 -6.61 -29.02
N GLN A 34 -16.58 -7.73 -29.76
CA GLN A 34 -17.35 -8.00 -30.97
C GLN A 34 -18.20 -9.27 -30.86
N GLY A 35 -18.19 -9.93 -29.70
CA GLY A 35 -18.92 -11.15 -29.42
C GLY A 35 -20.43 -10.99 -29.31
N VAL A 36 -21.11 -12.02 -28.84
CA VAL A 36 -22.55 -11.99 -28.63
C VAL A 36 -22.89 -10.97 -27.54
N ARG A 37 -23.79 -10.06 -27.81
CA ARG A 37 -24.24 -9.05 -26.83
C ARG A 37 -24.71 -9.67 -25.54
N GLY A 38 -24.19 -9.14 -24.42
CA GLY A 38 -24.59 -9.55 -23.08
C GLY A 38 -23.84 -10.77 -22.50
N GLU A 39 -22.87 -11.33 -23.21
CA GLU A 39 -22.06 -12.44 -22.69
C GLU A 39 -20.73 -11.93 -22.11
N SER A 40 -20.48 -12.29 -20.85
CA SER A 40 -19.17 -12.11 -20.18
C SER A 40 -18.81 -13.36 -19.40
N ALA A 41 -17.52 -13.61 -19.22
CA ALA A 41 -17.02 -14.72 -18.42
C ALA A 41 -16.35 -14.23 -17.15
N VAL A 42 -16.63 -14.86 -16.01
CA VAL A 42 -15.94 -14.59 -14.74
C VAL A 42 -14.55 -15.22 -14.80
N VAL A 43 -13.52 -14.43 -14.56
CA VAL A 43 -12.13 -14.89 -14.41
C VAL A 43 -11.87 -15.31 -12.97
N VAL A 44 -12.24 -14.45 -12.04
CA VAL A 44 -12.19 -14.70 -10.60
C VAL A 44 -13.43 -14.10 -9.96
N GLY A 45 -14.06 -14.83 -9.06
CA GLY A 45 -15.26 -14.43 -8.33
C GLY A 45 -15.07 -14.47 -6.84
N ASP A 46 -16.16 -14.20 -6.11
CA ASP A 46 -16.20 -14.17 -4.66
C ASP A 46 -15.22 -13.14 -4.06
N LEU A 47 -15.15 -11.96 -4.69
CA LEU A 47 -14.36 -10.82 -4.25
C LEU A 47 -15.22 -9.88 -3.39
N GLU A 48 -14.57 -9.13 -2.49
CA GLU A 48 -15.29 -8.20 -1.62
C GLU A 48 -15.48 -6.83 -2.30
N ASP A 49 -14.42 -6.21 -2.82
CA ASP A 49 -14.50 -4.90 -3.48
C ASP A 49 -13.38 -4.66 -4.49
N ALA A 50 -13.40 -5.41 -5.60
CA ALA A 50 -12.43 -5.25 -6.69
C ALA A 50 -12.63 -3.89 -7.40
N ALA A 51 -11.59 -3.05 -7.42
CA ALA A 51 -11.65 -1.70 -8.00
C ALA A 51 -10.80 -1.55 -9.26
N ALA A 52 -9.47 -1.66 -9.18
CA ALA A 52 -8.57 -1.56 -10.32
C ALA A 52 -8.13 -2.94 -10.82
N VAL A 53 -7.78 -3.02 -12.11
CA VAL A 53 -7.32 -4.27 -12.73
C VAL A 53 -6.23 -3.98 -13.77
N ASP A 54 -5.18 -4.80 -13.76
CA ASP A 54 -4.19 -4.83 -14.82
C ASP A 54 -3.60 -6.24 -14.98
N PHE A 55 -2.69 -6.45 -15.90
CA PHE A 55 -2.22 -7.78 -16.24
C PHE A 55 -0.75 -7.79 -16.68
N LEU A 56 -0.12 -8.95 -16.64
CA LEU A 56 1.13 -9.26 -17.31
C LEU A 56 0.86 -10.35 -18.35
N TYR A 57 0.74 -9.93 -19.63
CA TYR A 57 0.33 -10.82 -20.71
C TYR A 57 1.30 -11.98 -20.92
N SER A 58 2.60 -11.72 -20.92
CA SER A 58 3.64 -12.72 -21.19
C SER A 58 3.63 -13.91 -20.23
N GLU A 59 3.10 -13.74 -19.02
CA GLU A 59 3.06 -14.78 -17.98
C GLU A 59 1.64 -15.25 -17.62
N GLY A 60 0.62 -14.68 -18.28
CA GLY A 60 -0.77 -15.02 -17.96
C GLY A 60 -1.19 -14.61 -16.55
N LEU A 61 -0.68 -13.49 -16.05
CA LEU A 61 -1.04 -12.95 -14.75
C LEU A 61 -2.06 -11.84 -14.88
N ILE A 62 -3.06 -11.86 -14.01
CA ILE A 62 -4.03 -10.79 -13.81
C ILE A 62 -3.89 -10.32 -12.37
N PHE A 63 -3.84 -9.00 -12.18
CA PHE A 63 -3.76 -8.32 -10.90
C PHE A 63 -5.00 -7.45 -10.69
N TRP A 64 -5.46 -7.34 -9.44
CA TRP A 64 -6.53 -6.41 -9.08
C TRP A 64 -6.32 -5.88 -7.66
N THR A 65 -6.88 -4.71 -7.40
CA THR A 65 -6.99 -4.18 -6.05
C THR A 65 -8.32 -4.62 -5.44
N ASP A 66 -8.31 -5.04 -4.18
CA ASP A 66 -9.51 -5.24 -3.38
C ASP A 66 -9.49 -4.24 -2.23
N VAL A 67 -10.41 -3.26 -2.27
CA VAL A 67 -10.45 -2.14 -1.31
C VAL A 67 -10.89 -2.62 0.06
N SER A 68 -11.85 -3.55 0.14
CA SER A 68 -12.34 -4.07 1.41
C SER A 68 -11.35 -5.01 2.10
N GLU A 69 -10.55 -5.74 1.32
CA GLU A 69 -9.48 -6.58 1.85
C GLU A 69 -8.13 -5.85 1.98
N GLU A 70 -8.09 -4.56 1.63
CA GLU A 70 -6.91 -3.70 1.75
C GLU A 70 -5.65 -4.29 1.08
N ALA A 71 -5.85 -4.88 -0.11
CA ALA A 71 -4.83 -5.70 -0.76
C ALA A 71 -4.79 -5.55 -2.29
N ILE A 72 -3.63 -5.86 -2.87
CA ILE A 72 -3.48 -6.21 -4.28
C ILE A 72 -3.35 -7.72 -4.37
N LYS A 73 -4.14 -8.32 -5.25
CA LYS A 73 -4.20 -9.77 -5.46
C LYS A 73 -3.85 -10.13 -6.89
N GLN A 74 -3.53 -11.40 -7.09
CA GLN A 74 -3.25 -11.94 -8.42
C GLN A 74 -3.89 -13.30 -8.65
N THR A 75 -4.09 -13.63 -9.93
CA THR A 75 -4.44 -14.96 -10.40
C THR A 75 -3.72 -15.27 -11.72
N HIS A 76 -3.53 -16.55 -12.02
CA HIS A 76 -3.15 -16.97 -13.37
C HIS A 76 -4.40 -17.23 -14.21
N TRP A 77 -4.38 -16.79 -15.47
CA TRP A 77 -5.42 -17.09 -16.45
C TRP A 77 -4.87 -17.97 -17.58
N ASN A 78 -5.72 -18.84 -18.09
CA ASN A 78 -5.30 -19.78 -19.12
C ASN A 78 -5.32 -19.15 -20.51
N GLN A 79 -4.14 -18.84 -21.08
CA GLN A 79 -3.96 -18.28 -22.43
C GLN A 79 -4.15 -19.31 -23.54
N SER A 80 -4.12 -20.62 -23.24
CA SER A 80 -4.10 -21.68 -24.26
C SER A 80 -5.48 -22.08 -24.74
N THR A 81 -6.55 -21.56 -24.15
CA THR A 81 -7.92 -21.84 -24.60
C THR A 81 -8.35 -20.88 -25.70
N ASN A 82 -8.90 -21.42 -26.78
CA ASN A 82 -9.48 -20.63 -27.88
C ASN A 82 -10.83 -19.99 -27.49
N SER A 83 -11.31 -20.20 -26.28
CA SER A 83 -12.58 -19.69 -25.75
C SER A 83 -12.34 -18.82 -24.54
N PHE A 84 -12.76 -17.56 -24.59
CA PHE A 84 -12.68 -16.68 -23.42
C PHE A 84 -13.52 -17.18 -22.23
N LYS A 85 -14.54 -18.01 -22.45
CA LYS A 85 -15.37 -18.64 -21.43
C LYS A 85 -14.63 -19.70 -20.60
N GLU A 86 -13.52 -20.21 -21.09
CA GLU A 86 -12.69 -21.22 -20.42
C GLU A 86 -11.43 -20.62 -19.80
N ALA A 87 -11.23 -19.31 -19.94
CA ALA A 87 -10.09 -18.56 -19.39
C ALA A 87 -10.26 -18.27 -17.89
N LEU A 88 -10.67 -19.27 -17.11
CA LEU A 88 -10.85 -19.14 -15.67
C LEU A 88 -9.51 -19.02 -14.94
N GLY A 89 -9.47 -18.15 -13.94
CA GLY A 89 -8.32 -18.03 -13.04
C GLY A 89 -8.16 -19.26 -12.13
N THR A 90 -6.92 -19.60 -11.81
CA THR A 90 -6.58 -20.75 -10.96
C THR A 90 -6.22 -20.28 -9.55
N GLY A 91 -7.22 -19.99 -8.73
CA GLY A 91 -7.02 -19.50 -7.37
C GLY A 91 -6.66 -18.01 -7.31
N GLN A 92 -6.61 -17.47 -6.12
CA GLN A 92 -6.22 -16.08 -5.86
C GLN A 92 -5.19 -16.03 -4.74
N THR A 93 -4.22 -15.12 -4.87
CA THR A 93 -3.19 -14.86 -3.85
C THR A 93 -3.00 -13.37 -3.66
N ALA A 94 -2.90 -12.93 -2.40
CA ALA A 94 -2.50 -11.57 -2.09
C ALA A 94 -1.00 -11.41 -2.36
N VAL A 95 -0.62 -10.32 -3.03
CA VAL A 95 0.78 -9.94 -3.30
C VAL A 95 1.21 -8.70 -2.52
N VAL A 96 0.28 -7.77 -2.25
CA VAL A 96 0.51 -6.62 -1.38
C VAL A 96 -0.67 -6.54 -0.41
N SER A 97 -0.40 -6.29 0.86
CA SER A 97 -1.41 -6.12 1.93
C SER A 97 -1.12 -4.85 2.75
N GLY A 98 -2.06 -4.46 3.61
CA GLY A 98 -1.92 -3.26 4.44
C GLY A 98 -1.96 -1.99 3.60
N LEU A 99 -2.93 -1.93 2.70
CA LEU A 99 -3.36 -0.74 1.97
C LEU A 99 -4.59 -0.16 2.66
N ASP A 100 -4.95 1.09 2.37
CA ASP A 100 -6.20 1.67 2.90
C ASP A 100 -7.27 1.76 1.78
N SER A 101 -7.00 2.47 0.69
CA SER A 101 -7.92 2.58 -0.46
C SER A 101 -7.15 2.52 -1.77
N PRO A 102 -6.76 1.31 -2.23
CA PRO A 102 -6.01 1.14 -3.47
C PRO A 102 -6.94 1.32 -4.69
N ASP A 103 -7.02 2.54 -5.21
CA ASP A 103 -7.96 2.93 -6.28
C ASP A 103 -7.44 2.65 -7.69
N GLY A 104 -6.16 2.83 -7.95
CA GLY A 104 -5.54 2.63 -9.26
C GLY A 104 -4.41 1.61 -9.22
N LEU A 105 -4.25 0.85 -10.31
CA LEU A 105 -3.23 -0.18 -10.46
C LEU A 105 -2.68 -0.18 -11.89
N ALA A 106 -1.36 -0.30 -12.02
CA ALA A 106 -0.71 -0.45 -13.32
C ALA A 106 0.49 -1.40 -13.24
N CYS A 107 0.59 -2.30 -14.20
CA CYS A 107 1.70 -3.24 -14.35
C CYS A 107 2.77 -2.70 -15.30
N ASP A 108 3.99 -2.54 -14.81
CA ASP A 108 5.17 -2.36 -15.66
C ASP A 108 5.61 -3.73 -16.19
N TRP A 109 5.22 -4.04 -17.40
CA TRP A 109 5.51 -5.32 -18.05
C TRP A 109 6.97 -5.47 -18.50
N LEU A 110 7.75 -4.36 -18.58
CA LEU A 110 9.16 -4.37 -18.93
C LEU A 110 10.07 -4.49 -17.71
N GLY A 111 9.80 -3.66 -16.69
CA GLY A 111 10.55 -3.65 -15.43
C GLY A 111 10.03 -4.65 -14.40
N ARG A 112 8.90 -5.33 -14.68
CA ARG A 112 8.26 -6.31 -13.80
C ARG A 112 7.92 -5.75 -12.42
N LYS A 113 7.14 -4.67 -12.41
CA LYS A 113 6.72 -3.95 -11.21
C LYS A 113 5.21 -3.71 -11.21
N LEU A 114 4.63 -3.59 -10.03
CA LEU A 114 3.29 -3.07 -9.81
C LEU A 114 3.40 -1.65 -9.26
N TYR A 115 2.63 -0.74 -9.84
CA TYR A 115 2.44 0.63 -9.38
C TYR A 115 0.98 0.81 -8.99
N TRP A 116 0.72 1.50 -7.90
CA TRP A 116 -0.65 1.78 -7.46
C TRP A 116 -0.78 3.12 -6.79
N THR A 117 -1.99 3.63 -6.77
CA THR A 117 -2.42 4.80 -6.02
C THR A 117 -3.24 4.36 -4.83
N ASP A 118 -3.10 5.03 -3.71
CA ASP A 118 -3.93 4.85 -2.52
C ASP A 118 -4.51 6.21 -2.13
N SER A 119 -5.83 6.35 -2.25
CA SER A 119 -6.51 7.63 -2.08
C SER A 119 -6.76 8.01 -0.63
N GLU A 120 -6.66 7.07 0.30
CA GLU A 120 -6.83 7.36 1.73
C GLU A 120 -5.49 7.73 2.38
N THR A 121 -4.40 7.07 1.99
CA THR A 121 -3.05 7.43 2.45
C THR A 121 -2.40 8.52 1.61
N ASN A 122 -3.02 8.92 0.50
CA ASN A 122 -2.50 9.91 -0.46
C ASN A 122 -1.09 9.56 -0.94
N ARG A 123 -0.91 8.31 -1.43
CA ARG A 123 0.38 7.78 -1.86
C ARG A 123 0.34 7.20 -3.27
N ILE A 124 1.50 7.25 -3.92
CA ILE A 124 1.79 6.41 -5.09
C ILE A 124 2.97 5.53 -4.73
N GLU A 125 2.79 4.23 -4.91
CA GLU A 125 3.75 3.23 -4.50
C GLU A 125 4.12 2.27 -5.64
N VAL A 126 5.23 1.56 -5.46
CA VAL A 126 5.74 0.54 -6.38
C VAL A 126 6.26 -0.66 -5.60
N ALA A 127 6.13 -1.85 -6.18
CA ALA A 127 6.75 -3.08 -5.67
C ALA A 127 7.13 -4.02 -6.83
N ASN A 128 7.91 -5.05 -6.53
CA ASN A 128 8.05 -6.18 -7.45
C ASN A 128 6.69 -6.89 -7.62
N LEU A 129 6.54 -7.72 -8.67
CA LEU A 129 5.28 -8.42 -8.95
C LEU A 129 4.81 -9.35 -7.82
N ASP A 130 5.72 -9.81 -6.98
CA ASP A 130 5.45 -10.64 -5.81
C ASP A 130 5.18 -9.82 -4.53
N GLY A 131 5.09 -8.48 -4.66
CA GLY A 131 4.89 -7.55 -3.56
C GLY A 131 6.15 -7.22 -2.76
N SER A 132 7.27 -7.86 -3.04
CA SER A 132 8.53 -7.58 -2.35
C SER A 132 9.08 -6.19 -2.68
N SER A 133 9.92 -5.68 -1.80
CA SER A 133 10.61 -4.38 -1.96
C SER A 133 9.67 -3.18 -2.12
N ARG A 134 8.47 -3.21 -1.53
CA ARG A 134 7.48 -2.12 -1.57
C ARG A 134 8.11 -0.77 -1.23
N LYS A 135 7.87 0.23 -2.08
CA LYS A 135 8.42 1.58 -1.92
C LYS A 135 7.36 2.64 -2.20
N VAL A 136 7.27 3.63 -1.32
CA VAL A 136 6.53 4.88 -1.57
C VAL A 136 7.34 5.76 -2.51
N LEU A 137 6.75 6.15 -3.64
CA LEU A 137 7.35 7.09 -4.61
C LEU A 137 6.92 8.53 -4.32
N PHE A 138 5.63 8.74 -4.05
CA PHE A 138 5.08 10.05 -3.73
C PHE A 138 4.17 9.98 -2.50
N TRP A 139 4.30 10.97 -1.60
CA TRP A 139 3.52 11.15 -0.38
C TRP A 139 3.18 12.62 -0.12
N GLN A 140 3.69 13.53 -0.93
CA GLN A 140 3.48 14.97 -0.80
C GLN A 140 2.68 15.50 -1.97
N ASP A 141 1.88 16.53 -1.71
CA ASP A 141 1.07 17.20 -2.72
C ASP A 141 0.19 16.24 -3.54
N LEU A 142 -0.37 15.24 -2.86
CA LEU A 142 -1.42 14.36 -3.36
C LEU A 142 -2.65 14.51 -2.47
N ASP A 143 -3.82 14.54 -3.10
CA ASP A 143 -5.10 14.67 -2.41
C ASP A 143 -6.17 13.82 -3.11
N GLN A 144 -6.13 12.53 -2.95
CA GLN A 144 -6.95 11.50 -3.59
C GLN A 144 -6.48 11.11 -5.00
N PRO A 145 -5.25 10.57 -5.15
CA PRO A 145 -4.79 10.02 -6.41
C PRO A 145 -5.62 8.79 -6.79
N ARG A 146 -6.02 8.67 -8.07
CA ARG A 146 -6.91 7.58 -8.54
C ARG A 146 -6.31 6.78 -9.68
N ALA A 147 -6.64 7.11 -10.93
CA ALA A 147 -6.15 6.36 -12.07
C ALA A 147 -4.64 6.52 -12.24
N ILE A 148 -3.97 5.45 -12.62
CA ILE A 148 -2.55 5.45 -12.96
C ILE A 148 -2.32 4.71 -14.27
N ALA A 149 -1.46 5.24 -15.14
CA ALA A 149 -1.11 4.65 -16.41
C ALA A 149 0.39 4.75 -16.66
N LEU A 150 0.97 3.69 -17.21
CA LEU A 150 2.41 3.60 -17.47
C LEU A 150 2.73 3.64 -18.97
N ASN A 151 3.84 4.28 -19.31
CA ASN A 151 4.49 4.19 -20.61
C ASN A 151 5.95 3.73 -20.41
N PRO A 152 6.20 2.43 -20.21
CA PRO A 152 7.55 1.92 -19.95
C PRO A 152 8.54 2.17 -21.08
N ALA A 153 8.07 2.26 -22.34
CA ALA A 153 8.91 2.60 -23.49
C ALA A 153 9.52 4.01 -23.35
N HIS A 154 8.76 4.95 -22.80
CA HIS A 154 9.21 6.33 -22.50
C HIS A 154 9.59 6.52 -21.03
N ARG A 155 9.51 5.46 -20.23
CA ARG A 155 9.91 5.44 -18.82
C ARG A 155 9.16 6.44 -17.96
N SER A 156 7.89 6.69 -18.29
CA SER A 156 7.03 7.68 -17.63
C SER A 156 5.75 7.06 -17.10
N MET A 157 5.25 7.62 -16.01
CA MET A 157 3.96 7.31 -15.42
C MET A 157 3.09 8.57 -15.35
N TYR A 158 1.79 8.37 -15.37
CA TYR A 158 0.75 9.39 -15.36
C TYR A 158 -0.31 9.00 -14.35
N TRP A 159 -0.85 9.98 -13.62
CA TRP A 159 -1.95 9.71 -12.69
C TRP A 159 -2.91 10.89 -12.62
N THR A 160 -4.11 10.61 -12.17
CA THR A 160 -5.14 11.60 -11.87
C THR A 160 -5.21 11.81 -10.37
N ASP A 161 -5.45 13.05 -9.96
CA ASP A 161 -5.80 13.44 -8.60
C ASP A 161 -7.14 14.19 -8.66
N TRP A 162 -8.12 13.80 -7.83
CA TRP A 162 -9.46 14.36 -7.86
C TRP A 162 -9.86 15.08 -6.56
N GLY A 163 -8.86 15.39 -5.70
CA GLY A 163 -9.02 16.12 -4.47
C GLY A 163 -9.45 17.60 -4.66
N GLU A 164 -9.07 18.46 -3.72
CA GLU A 164 -9.45 19.90 -3.76
C GLU A 164 -8.92 20.62 -5.00
N ASP A 165 -7.72 20.27 -5.44
CA ASP A 165 -7.07 20.79 -6.65
C ASP A 165 -6.95 19.70 -7.73
N PRO A 166 -8.02 19.37 -8.46
CA PRO A 166 -8.02 18.28 -9.43
C PRO A 166 -7.00 18.51 -10.55
N ARG A 167 -6.25 17.45 -10.88
CA ARG A 167 -5.18 17.56 -11.88
C ARG A 167 -4.77 16.21 -12.46
N ILE A 168 -4.02 16.27 -13.55
CA ILE A 168 -3.27 15.14 -14.08
C ILE A 168 -1.80 15.50 -14.00
N GLU A 169 -1.01 14.57 -13.49
CA GLU A 169 0.43 14.69 -13.35
C GLU A 169 1.15 13.60 -14.11
N ARG A 170 2.43 13.86 -14.41
CA ARG A 170 3.37 12.86 -14.91
C ARG A 170 4.67 12.88 -14.13
N ALA A 171 5.39 11.76 -14.18
CA ALA A 171 6.74 11.64 -13.64
C ALA A 171 7.50 10.52 -14.36
N GLY A 172 8.80 10.43 -14.12
CA GLY A 172 9.55 9.21 -14.40
C GLY A 172 9.03 8.05 -13.55
N MET A 173 9.14 6.82 -14.05
CA MET A 173 8.70 5.65 -13.31
C MET A 173 9.56 5.38 -12.05
N ASP A 174 10.68 6.07 -11.91
CA ASP A 174 11.52 6.12 -10.70
C ASP A 174 11.17 7.27 -9.74
N GLY A 175 10.13 8.04 -10.05
CA GLY A 175 9.70 9.21 -9.28
C GLY A 175 10.39 10.53 -9.68
N SER A 176 11.31 10.53 -10.64
CA SER A 176 11.97 11.74 -11.12
C SER A 176 11.06 12.61 -12.00
N ASN A 177 11.42 13.88 -12.11
CA ASN A 177 10.82 14.83 -13.06
C ASN A 177 9.27 14.92 -12.93
N ARG A 178 8.74 14.95 -11.70
CA ARG A 178 7.29 15.13 -11.45
C ARG A 178 6.84 16.51 -11.93
N GLU A 179 5.77 16.55 -12.69
CA GLU A 179 5.16 17.80 -13.17
C GLU A 179 3.66 17.66 -13.36
N VAL A 180 2.95 18.76 -13.20
CA VAL A 180 1.51 18.87 -13.46
C VAL A 180 1.30 19.20 -14.94
N ILE A 181 0.49 18.40 -15.65
CA ILE A 181 0.28 18.55 -17.10
C ILE A 181 -1.13 19.02 -17.46
N VAL A 182 -2.15 18.80 -16.59
CA VAL A 182 -3.53 19.29 -16.80
C VAL A 182 -4.07 19.83 -15.48
N VAL A 183 -4.53 21.09 -15.46
CA VAL A 183 -5.17 21.76 -14.29
C VAL A 183 -6.43 22.55 -14.63
N ARG A 184 -6.77 22.68 -15.91
CA ARG A 184 -7.92 23.49 -16.33
C ARG A 184 -9.03 22.58 -16.81
N GLU A 185 -10.27 22.99 -16.51
CA GLU A 185 -11.47 22.24 -16.94
C GLU A 185 -11.34 20.75 -16.60
N ILE A 186 -11.00 20.46 -15.36
CA ILE A 186 -10.87 19.14 -14.78
C ILE A 186 -11.48 19.17 -13.39
N TYR A 187 -12.26 18.13 -13.04
CA TYR A 187 -12.99 18.11 -11.78
C TYR A 187 -13.01 16.72 -11.11
N TRP A 188 -13.52 15.69 -11.80
CA TRP A 188 -13.45 14.29 -11.35
C TRP A 188 -12.78 13.43 -12.43
N PRO A 189 -11.47 13.52 -12.58
CA PRO A 189 -10.71 12.72 -13.56
C PRO A 189 -10.59 11.28 -13.07
N ASN A 190 -11.59 10.46 -13.37
CA ASN A 190 -11.69 9.10 -12.87
C ASN A 190 -10.84 8.10 -13.64
N GLY A 191 -10.79 8.20 -14.95
CA GLY A 191 -10.11 7.23 -15.81
C GLY A 191 -8.99 7.86 -16.62
N LEU A 192 -7.93 7.08 -16.87
CA LEU A 192 -6.73 7.50 -17.59
C LEU A 192 -6.17 6.35 -18.40
N THR A 193 -5.83 6.59 -19.69
CA THR A 193 -5.12 5.61 -20.50
C THR A 193 -4.20 6.26 -21.51
N ILE A 194 -3.22 5.51 -22.02
CA ILE A 194 -2.22 5.98 -22.97
C ILE A 194 -2.36 5.21 -24.29
N ASP A 195 -2.44 5.94 -25.38
CA ASP A 195 -2.20 5.41 -26.72
C ASP A 195 -0.70 5.32 -26.95
N LEU A 196 -0.16 4.10 -26.82
CA LEU A 196 1.28 3.85 -27.00
C LEU A 196 1.75 4.00 -28.45
N VAL A 197 0.83 3.99 -29.43
CA VAL A 197 1.15 4.14 -30.86
C VAL A 197 1.21 5.61 -31.25
N GLU A 198 0.15 6.36 -30.89
CA GLU A 198 0.05 7.78 -31.24
C GLU A 198 0.66 8.71 -30.19
N GLN A 199 1.14 8.16 -29.07
CA GLN A 199 1.71 8.90 -27.94
C GLN A 199 0.76 10.00 -27.44
N LYS A 200 -0.49 9.59 -27.19
CA LYS A 200 -1.55 10.44 -26.67
C LYS A 200 -2.05 9.95 -25.31
N LEU A 201 -2.38 10.89 -24.47
CA LEU A 201 -3.05 10.67 -23.20
C LEU A 201 -4.55 10.87 -23.37
N TYR A 202 -5.37 9.96 -22.82
CA TYR A 202 -6.84 10.05 -22.79
C TYR A 202 -7.31 10.00 -21.34
N TRP A 203 -8.29 10.85 -20.99
CA TRP A 203 -8.91 10.81 -19.66
C TRP A 203 -10.41 11.09 -19.73
N ALA A 204 -11.13 10.55 -18.75
CA ALA A 204 -12.55 10.78 -18.55
C ALA A 204 -12.79 11.63 -17.32
N ASP A 205 -13.66 12.63 -17.43
CA ASP A 205 -14.14 13.43 -16.29
C ASP A 205 -15.62 13.18 -16.07
N ALA A 206 -15.96 12.59 -14.92
CA ALA A 206 -17.35 12.22 -14.62
C ALA A 206 -18.22 13.42 -14.24
N LYS A 207 -17.65 14.47 -13.65
CA LYS A 207 -18.39 15.69 -13.30
C LYS A 207 -18.70 16.55 -14.51
N LEU A 208 -17.74 16.63 -15.42
CA LEU A 208 -17.86 17.46 -16.63
C LEU A 208 -18.40 16.68 -17.82
N SER A 209 -18.64 15.38 -17.67
CA SER A 209 -19.28 14.50 -18.66
C SER A 209 -18.56 14.48 -20.01
N PHE A 210 -17.23 14.32 -20.00
CA PHE A 210 -16.43 14.25 -21.21
C PHE A 210 -15.33 13.16 -21.19
N ILE A 211 -14.87 12.80 -22.36
CA ILE A 211 -13.57 12.16 -22.60
C ILE A 211 -12.75 13.08 -23.51
N HIS A 212 -11.58 13.48 -23.04
CA HIS A 212 -10.63 14.29 -23.80
C HIS A 212 -9.32 13.54 -24.03
N LYS A 213 -8.53 14.04 -24.99
CA LYS A 213 -7.17 13.59 -25.26
C LYS A 213 -6.21 14.77 -25.35
N ALA A 214 -4.92 14.50 -25.17
CA ALA A 214 -3.84 15.47 -25.32
C ALA A 214 -2.54 14.79 -25.72
N ASN A 215 -1.51 15.56 -26.01
CA ASN A 215 -0.14 15.07 -26.02
C ASN A 215 0.27 14.61 -24.62
N LEU A 216 1.32 13.80 -24.52
CA LEU A 216 1.82 13.29 -23.23
C LEU A 216 2.36 14.38 -22.28
N ASP A 217 2.54 15.61 -22.76
CA ASP A 217 2.89 16.80 -21.95
C ASP A 217 1.67 17.67 -21.61
N GLY A 218 0.46 17.20 -21.90
CA GLY A 218 -0.79 17.93 -21.67
C GLY A 218 -1.12 18.97 -22.75
N SER A 219 -0.25 19.21 -23.70
CA SER A 219 -0.49 20.16 -24.81
C SER A 219 -1.46 19.59 -25.86
N ALA A 220 -1.96 20.46 -26.74
CA ALA A 220 -2.88 20.09 -27.83
C ALA A 220 -4.07 19.26 -27.35
N ARG A 221 -4.72 19.69 -26.25
CA ARG A 221 -5.94 19.07 -25.72
C ARG A 221 -7.10 19.21 -26.70
N GLU A 222 -7.77 18.10 -26.96
CA GLU A 222 -8.91 18.00 -27.86
C GLU A 222 -10.04 17.17 -27.24
N PRO A 223 -11.31 17.50 -27.50
CA PRO A 223 -12.43 16.66 -27.10
C PRO A 223 -12.53 15.40 -27.96
N VAL A 224 -12.91 14.28 -27.37
CA VAL A 224 -13.30 13.04 -28.06
C VAL A 224 -14.81 12.81 -27.93
N VAL A 225 -15.34 12.89 -26.72
CA VAL A 225 -16.79 12.80 -26.43
C VAL A 225 -17.14 13.88 -25.42
N GLU A 226 -18.20 14.65 -25.68
CA GLU A 226 -18.71 15.67 -24.77
C GLU A 226 -20.24 15.61 -24.66
N GLY A 227 -20.76 15.90 -23.47
CA GLY A 227 -22.17 16.18 -23.20
C GLY A 227 -23.14 15.00 -23.31
N THR A 228 -22.64 13.78 -23.60
CA THR A 228 -23.50 12.58 -23.74
C THR A 228 -23.17 11.50 -22.71
N LEU A 229 -22.08 11.67 -21.96
CA LEU A 229 -21.67 10.72 -20.92
C LEU A 229 -22.41 10.99 -19.61
N THR A 230 -22.72 9.94 -18.88
CA THR A 230 -23.44 10.04 -17.61
C THR A 230 -22.50 10.01 -16.41
N HIS A 231 -21.71 8.96 -16.27
CA HIS A 231 -20.70 8.86 -15.22
C HIS A 231 -19.55 7.93 -15.65
N PRO A 232 -18.70 8.37 -16.61
CA PRO A 232 -17.57 7.56 -17.06
C PRO A 232 -16.59 7.37 -15.91
N PHE A 233 -16.09 6.13 -15.73
CA PHE A 233 -15.18 5.81 -14.64
C PHE A 233 -13.78 5.47 -15.15
N ALA A 234 -13.61 4.42 -15.92
CA ALA A 234 -12.32 4.00 -16.45
C ALA A 234 -12.34 3.85 -17.96
N LEU A 235 -11.19 3.93 -18.61
CA LEU A 235 -11.10 3.82 -20.06
C LEU A 235 -9.84 3.09 -20.51
N THR A 236 -9.95 2.43 -21.68
CA THR A 236 -8.86 1.73 -22.37
C THR A 236 -9.07 1.83 -23.87
N LEU A 237 -8.07 1.46 -24.66
CA LEU A 237 -8.18 1.55 -26.10
C LEU A 237 -7.50 0.39 -26.85
N SER A 238 -8.01 0.08 -28.06
CA SER A 238 -7.42 -0.87 -28.98
C SER A 238 -7.59 -0.41 -30.42
N GLY A 239 -6.48 -0.23 -31.14
CA GLY A 239 -6.49 0.31 -32.50
C GLY A 239 -7.17 1.67 -32.55
N GLU A 240 -8.27 1.78 -33.30
CA GLU A 240 -9.04 3.00 -33.48
C GLU A 240 -10.19 3.16 -32.47
N THR A 241 -10.38 2.17 -31.58
CA THR A 241 -11.56 2.12 -30.68
C THR A 241 -11.14 2.42 -29.25
N LEU A 242 -11.87 3.36 -28.64
CA LEU A 242 -11.83 3.69 -27.22
C LEU A 242 -12.99 2.96 -26.52
N TYR A 243 -12.74 2.39 -25.34
CA TYR A 243 -13.71 1.71 -24.49
C TYR A 243 -13.72 2.37 -23.11
N TRP A 244 -14.92 2.45 -22.46
CA TRP A 244 -15.03 2.95 -21.10
C TRP A 244 -16.14 2.26 -20.32
N THR A 245 -16.00 2.24 -19.01
CA THR A 245 -17.05 1.86 -18.06
C THR A 245 -17.84 3.07 -17.62
N ASP A 246 -19.14 2.91 -17.41
CA ASP A 246 -20.00 3.99 -16.89
C ASP A 246 -20.84 3.46 -15.72
N TRP A 247 -20.72 4.11 -14.57
CA TRP A 247 -21.41 3.69 -13.34
C TRP A 247 -22.91 3.88 -13.39
N GLN A 248 -23.36 4.97 -13.99
CA GLN A 248 -24.78 5.30 -14.01
C GLN A 248 -25.55 4.42 -14.98
N THR A 249 -25.00 4.16 -16.15
CA THR A 249 -25.61 3.25 -17.13
C THR A 249 -25.33 1.78 -16.81
N ARG A 250 -24.38 1.49 -15.92
CA ARG A 250 -23.97 0.14 -15.53
C ARG A 250 -23.57 -0.72 -16.75
N SER A 251 -22.74 -0.12 -17.59
CA SER A 251 -22.40 -0.66 -18.90
C SER A 251 -20.96 -0.34 -19.32
N ILE A 252 -20.53 -1.05 -20.38
CA ILE A 252 -19.29 -0.78 -21.12
C ILE A 252 -19.70 -0.22 -22.48
N HIS A 253 -19.08 0.88 -22.86
CA HIS A 253 -19.29 1.57 -24.12
C HIS A 253 -18.03 1.60 -24.97
N ALA A 254 -18.18 1.87 -26.27
CA ALA A 254 -17.10 2.08 -27.20
C ALA A 254 -17.41 3.17 -28.23
N CYS A 255 -16.37 3.85 -28.72
CA CYS A 255 -16.46 4.80 -29.83
C CYS A 255 -15.14 4.87 -30.59
N ASN A 256 -15.13 5.62 -31.69
CA ASN A 256 -13.89 5.99 -32.37
C ASN A 256 -13.04 6.92 -31.47
N LYS A 257 -11.77 6.60 -31.23
CA LYS A 257 -10.87 7.32 -30.32
C LYS A 257 -10.55 8.76 -30.76
N HIS A 258 -10.75 9.11 -32.03
CA HIS A 258 -10.41 10.43 -32.55
C HIS A 258 -11.52 11.46 -32.37
N ASN A 259 -12.78 11.05 -32.57
CA ASN A 259 -13.91 11.96 -32.69
C ASN A 259 -15.20 11.49 -32.02
N GLY A 260 -15.17 10.38 -31.25
CA GLY A 260 -16.35 9.85 -30.59
C GLY A 260 -17.42 9.23 -31.50
N ALA A 261 -17.16 9.16 -32.81
CA ALA A 261 -18.11 8.56 -33.74
C ALA A 261 -18.30 7.05 -33.48
N GLU A 262 -19.36 6.47 -34.08
CA GLU A 262 -19.69 5.04 -33.96
C GLU A 262 -19.89 4.60 -32.51
N ALA A 263 -20.42 5.49 -31.66
CA ALA A 263 -20.69 5.18 -30.27
C ALA A 263 -21.68 4.00 -30.14
N ARG A 264 -21.32 3.01 -29.34
CA ARG A 264 -22.12 1.81 -29.10
C ARG A 264 -21.91 1.25 -27.71
N GLU A 265 -22.92 0.55 -27.24
CA GLU A 265 -22.84 -0.23 -26.00
C GLU A 265 -22.28 -1.63 -26.31
N ILE A 266 -21.31 -2.08 -25.51
CA ILE A 266 -20.69 -3.41 -25.62
C ILE A 266 -21.40 -4.39 -24.69
N LEU A 267 -21.56 -4.01 -23.43
CA LEU A 267 -22.17 -4.83 -22.38
C LEU A 267 -22.99 -3.93 -21.46
N ASN A 268 -24.17 -4.39 -21.03
CA ASN A 268 -25.01 -3.70 -20.04
C ASN A 268 -25.42 -4.63 -18.90
N GLY A 269 -26.11 -4.08 -17.90
CA GLY A 269 -26.58 -4.84 -16.74
C GLY A 269 -25.45 -5.30 -15.82
N ILE A 270 -24.30 -4.63 -15.86
CA ILE A 270 -23.17 -4.89 -14.98
C ILE A 270 -23.53 -4.42 -13.57
N TYR A 271 -23.14 -5.18 -12.55
CA TYR A 271 -23.46 -4.84 -11.16
C TYR A 271 -22.84 -3.49 -10.74
N SER A 272 -21.53 -3.35 -10.88
CA SER A 272 -20.78 -2.15 -10.58
C SER A 272 -19.48 -2.12 -11.40
N PRO A 273 -19.55 -1.62 -12.67
CA PRO A 273 -18.38 -1.61 -13.54
C PRO A 273 -17.33 -0.64 -12.99
N MET A 274 -16.14 -1.13 -12.77
CA MET A 274 -14.99 -0.41 -12.27
C MET A 274 -13.94 -0.25 -13.37
N ASP A 275 -12.68 -0.50 -13.09
CA ASP A 275 -11.59 -0.40 -14.05
C ASP A 275 -11.71 -1.38 -15.22
N ILE A 276 -11.12 -1.02 -16.36
CA ILE A 276 -11.18 -1.78 -17.62
C ILE A 276 -9.85 -1.73 -18.39
N GLN A 277 -9.42 -2.88 -18.91
CA GLN A 277 -8.22 -3.01 -19.75
C GLN A 277 -8.49 -3.84 -20.99
N VAL A 278 -7.87 -3.46 -22.12
CA VAL A 278 -7.80 -4.35 -23.28
C VAL A 278 -6.74 -5.41 -23.02
N LEU A 279 -7.17 -6.66 -22.87
CA LEU A 279 -6.29 -7.80 -22.62
C LEU A 279 -5.67 -8.30 -23.92
N GLY A 280 -4.39 -8.03 -24.11
CA GLY A 280 -3.69 -8.49 -25.31
C GLY A 280 -2.23 -8.04 -25.39
N PRO A 281 -1.40 -8.77 -26.16
CA PRO A 281 0.03 -8.50 -26.25
C PRO A 281 0.34 -7.14 -26.89
N GLN A 282 -0.57 -6.59 -27.69
CA GLN A 282 -0.39 -5.27 -28.34
C GLN A 282 -0.39 -4.13 -27.31
N ARG A 283 -0.94 -4.35 -26.11
CA ARG A 283 -0.92 -3.37 -25.00
C ARG A 283 0.38 -3.42 -24.22
N GLN A 284 1.17 -4.48 -24.37
CA GLN A 284 2.42 -4.70 -23.65
C GLN A 284 3.54 -5.09 -24.63
N PRO A 285 3.93 -4.19 -25.58
CA PRO A 285 5.00 -4.49 -26.54
C PRO A 285 6.33 -4.68 -25.81
N TYR A 286 7.06 -5.72 -26.20
CA TYR A 286 8.37 -5.97 -25.62
C TYR A 286 9.41 -4.98 -26.18
N ILE A 287 10.14 -4.34 -25.29
CA ILE A 287 11.30 -3.49 -25.58
C ILE A 287 12.36 -3.85 -24.54
N HIS A 288 13.60 -4.02 -24.99
CA HIS A 288 14.71 -4.21 -24.07
C HIS A 288 14.98 -2.95 -23.26
N THR A 289 15.13 -3.08 -21.94
CA THR A 289 15.39 -1.98 -21.01
C THR A 289 16.62 -2.27 -20.15
N PRO A 290 17.24 -1.28 -19.51
CA PRO A 290 18.32 -1.53 -18.57
C PRO A 290 17.94 -2.48 -17.41
N CYS A 291 16.67 -2.52 -17.01
CA CYS A 291 16.18 -3.41 -15.95
C CYS A 291 15.97 -4.88 -16.43
N SER A 292 15.99 -5.13 -17.74
CA SER A 292 15.77 -6.48 -18.28
C SER A 292 16.91 -7.44 -17.96
N ASP A 293 18.14 -6.93 -17.80
CA ASP A 293 19.32 -7.73 -17.53
C ASP A 293 19.75 -7.59 -16.06
N LEU A 294 19.78 -8.70 -15.34
CA LEU A 294 20.25 -8.76 -13.95
C LEU A 294 19.67 -7.63 -13.06
N ASN A 295 18.40 -7.30 -13.24
CA ASN A 295 17.72 -6.23 -12.52
C ASN A 295 18.47 -4.88 -12.59
N GLY A 296 19.11 -4.55 -13.73
CA GLY A 296 19.92 -3.34 -13.89
C GLY A 296 21.14 -3.24 -12.96
N GLY A 297 21.52 -4.34 -12.31
CA GLY A 297 22.53 -4.38 -11.25
C GLY A 297 22.07 -3.88 -9.89
N CYS A 298 20.77 -3.64 -9.72
CA CYS A 298 20.17 -3.19 -8.45
C CYS A 298 19.94 -4.36 -7.49
N SER A 299 20.18 -4.14 -6.20
CA SER A 299 19.95 -5.17 -5.16
C SER A 299 18.47 -5.46 -4.93
N HIS A 300 17.57 -4.48 -5.12
CA HIS A 300 16.13 -4.57 -4.86
C HIS A 300 15.33 -4.11 -6.08
N LEU A 301 14.94 -2.85 -6.15
CA LEU A 301 14.15 -2.31 -7.25
C LEU A 301 15.05 -1.71 -8.33
N CYS A 302 14.82 -2.12 -9.57
CA CYS A 302 15.27 -1.38 -10.77
C CYS A 302 14.06 -0.66 -11.34
N LEU A 303 14.06 0.65 -11.31
CA LEU A 303 12.98 1.51 -11.79
C LEU A 303 13.40 2.22 -13.08
N LEU A 304 12.52 2.25 -14.07
CA LEU A 304 12.79 2.92 -15.33
C LEU A 304 12.77 4.43 -15.16
N SER A 305 13.81 5.11 -15.64
CA SER A 305 14.01 6.55 -15.52
C SER A 305 14.09 7.23 -16.88
N PRO A 306 13.47 8.40 -17.08
CA PRO A 306 13.65 9.17 -18.32
C PRO A 306 15.05 9.80 -18.43
N VAL A 307 15.82 9.81 -17.35
CA VAL A 307 17.17 10.39 -17.28
C VAL A 307 18.22 9.29 -17.41
N GLU A 308 19.32 9.57 -18.13
CA GLU A 308 20.45 8.63 -18.21
C GLU A 308 20.97 8.27 -16.79
N PRO A 309 21.24 6.99 -16.55
CA PRO A 309 21.38 5.82 -17.44
C PRO A 309 20.05 5.09 -17.78
N PHE A 310 18.91 5.77 -17.76
CA PHE A 310 17.58 5.30 -18.07
C PHE A 310 16.99 4.27 -17.10
N HIS A 311 17.59 4.15 -15.95
CA HIS A 311 17.06 3.44 -14.78
C HIS A 311 17.70 3.99 -13.51
N SER A 312 17.06 3.79 -12.39
CA SER A 312 17.60 4.03 -11.06
C SER A 312 17.35 2.83 -10.16
N CYS A 313 18.29 2.57 -9.26
CA CYS A 313 18.07 1.59 -8.21
C CYS A 313 17.37 2.23 -7.02
N ALA A 314 16.41 1.53 -6.46
CA ALA A 314 15.68 1.99 -5.31
C ALA A 314 15.57 0.89 -4.24
N CYS A 315 15.36 1.32 -3.00
CA CYS A 315 15.23 0.45 -1.86
C CYS A 315 13.79 0.44 -1.33
N PRO A 316 13.38 -0.59 -0.60
CA PRO A 316 12.10 -0.59 0.10
C PRO A 316 11.95 0.65 0.98
N THR A 317 10.70 1.08 1.21
CA THR A 317 10.38 2.20 2.09
C THR A 317 11.11 2.10 3.42
N GLY A 318 11.73 3.19 3.84
CA GLY A 318 12.49 3.27 5.08
C GLY A 318 13.93 2.74 5.01
N VAL A 319 14.37 2.20 3.87
CA VAL A 319 15.72 1.66 3.69
C VAL A 319 16.53 2.57 2.78
N GLN A 320 17.73 2.95 3.21
CA GLN A 320 18.62 3.82 2.45
C GLN A 320 19.39 3.06 1.36
N LEU A 321 19.57 3.70 0.21
CA LEU A 321 20.48 3.28 -0.83
C LEU A 321 21.93 3.62 -0.41
N ARG A 322 22.87 2.71 -0.64
CA ARG A 322 24.30 2.94 -0.36
C ARG A 322 24.91 3.88 -1.40
N GLN A 323 26.10 4.37 -1.10
CA GLN A 323 26.84 5.31 -1.97
C GLN A 323 27.20 4.73 -3.35
N ASP A 324 27.17 3.40 -3.52
CA ASP A 324 27.36 2.76 -4.81
C ASP A 324 26.19 2.99 -5.78
N GLY A 325 25.07 3.56 -5.30
CA GLY A 325 23.88 3.82 -6.09
C GLY A 325 23.14 2.56 -6.55
N LYS A 326 23.44 1.37 -5.99
CA LYS A 326 22.91 0.07 -6.44
C LYS A 326 22.44 -0.86 -5.32
N THR A 327 23.10 -0.82 -4.16
CA THR A 327 22.79 -1.72 -3.05
C THR A 327 22.11 -1.00 -1.91
N CYS A 328 21.11 -1.66 -1.33
CA CYS A 328 20.40 -1.15 -0.16
C CYS A 328 21.14 -1.51 1.13
N LYS A 329 20.97 -0.69 2.17
CA LYS A 329 21.36 -1.08 3.53
C LYS A 329 20.56 -2.30 3.99
N PRO A 330 21.00 -3.06 5.00
CA PRO A 330 20.25 -4.24 5.48
C PRO A 330 18.88 -3.90 6.09
N GLY A 331 18.65 -2.66 6.49
CA GLY A 331 17.43 -2.16 7.10
C GLY A 331 17.57 -0.70 7.51
N ALA A 332 16.55 -0.16 8.17
CA ALA A 332 16.60 1.17 8.79
C ALA A 332 17.50 1.14 10.04
N GLU A 333 18.27 2.21 10.26
CA GLU A 333 19.11 2.38 11.44
C GLU A 333 18.32 2.93 12.63
N GLN A 334 17.35 3.81 12.33
CA GLN A 334 16.48 4.41 13.33
C GLN A 334 15.03 4.14 12.98
N VAL A 335 14.30 3.51 13.89
CA VAL A 335 12.91 3.10 13.69
C VAL A 335 12.08 3.54 14.89
N LEU A 336 10.94 4.17 14.61
CA LEU A 336 9.87 4.37 15.56
C LEU A 336 8.86 3.23 15.42
N LEU A 337 8.51 2.59 16.53
CA LEU A 337 7.45 1.59 16.60
C LEU A 337 6.19 2.21 17.20
N LEU A 338 5.06 1.91 16.61
CA LEU A 338 3.77 2.44 17.02
C LEU A 338 2.76 1.30 17.19
N ALA A 339 2.17 1.17 18.37
CA ALA A 339 0.99 0.36 18.59
C ALA A 339 -0.26 1.22 18.34
N ARG A 340 -1.11 0.75 17.44
CA ARG A 340 -2.48 1.22 17.25
C ARG A 340 -3.44 0.15 17.72
N ARG A 341 -4.68 0.50 17.96
CA ARG A 341 -5.65 -0.48 18.50
C ARG A 341 -5.65 -1.81 17.73
N THR A 342 -5.70 -1.74 16.41
CA THR A 342 -5.90 -2.90 15.55
C THR A 342 -4.68 -3.31 14.74
N ASP A 343 -3.58 -2.56 14.84
CA ASP A 343 -2.34 -2.85 14.11
C ASP A 343 -1.08 -2.38 14.85
N LEU A 344 0.07 -2.88 14.42
CA LEU A 344 1.39 -2.38 14.80
C LEU A 344 2.05 -1.79 13.57
N ARG A 345 2.76 -0.68 13.74
CA ARG A 345 3.45 0.00 12.64
C ARG A 345 4.90 0.31 12.98
N ARG A 346 5.71 0.37 11.95
CA ARG A 346 7.08 0.88 12.02
C ARG A 346 7.25 2.07 11.09
N ILE A 347 8.00 3.07 11.54
CA ILE A 347 8.33 4.28 10.79
C ILE A 347 9.85 4.42 10.79
N SER A 348 10.47 4.46 9.62
CA SER A 348 11.90 4.76 9.52
C SER A 348 12.11 6.26 9.71
N LEU A 349 13.07 6.62 10.57
CA LEU A 349 13.50 7.99 10.76
C LEU A 349 14.72 8.36 9.88
N ASP A 350 15.23 7.40 9.10
CA ASP A 350 16.38 7.58 8.23
C ASP A 350 16.06 8.31 6.92
N LEU A 351 14.78 8.36 6.54
CA LEU A 351 14.29 8.97 5.31
C LEU A 351 13.22 10.01 5.63
N PRO A 352 13.12 11.08 4.82
CA PRO A 352 12.22 12.21 5.10
C PRO A 352 10.74 11.91 4.82
N ASP A 353 10.42 10.75 4.26
CA ASP A 353 9.04 10.36 3.98
C ASP A 353 8.26 9.93 5.24
N PHE A 354 8.98 9.52 6.29
CA PHE A 354 8.38 9.03 7.55
C PHE A 354 7.19 8.11 7.34
N THR A 355 7.22 7.32 6.27
CA THR A 355 6.13 6.43 5.91
C THR A 355 5.98 5.31 6.95
N ASP A 356 4.79 5.17 7.45
CA ASP A 356 4.42 4.08 8.35
C ASP A 356 4.12 2.80 7.55
N ILE A 357 4.68 1.69 8.02
CA ILE A 357 4.51 0.37 7.45
C ILE A 357 3.83 -0.52 8.48
N VAL A 358 2.71 -1.12 8.12
CA VAL A 358 2.00 -2.07 8.97
C VAL A 358 2.81 -3.37 9.08
N LEU A 359 3.04 -3.84 10.30
CA LEU A 359 3.58 -5.17 10.56
C LEU A 359 2.50 -6.21 10.23
N GLN A 360 2.86 -7.20 9.43
CA GLN A 360 1.94 -8.26 8.99
C GLN A 360 1.69 -9.27 10.12
N VAL A 361 0.90 -8.87 11.11
CA VAL A 361 0.50 -9.69 12.26
C VAL A 361 -1.01 -9.81 12.28
N GLU A 362 -1.49 -11.05 12.33
CA GLU A 362 -2.93 -11.35 12.41
C GLU A 362 -3.46 -11.27 13.85
N ASP A 363 -4.77 -11.07 13.97
CA ASP A 363 -5.53 -11.13 15.24
C ASP A 363 -5.07 -10.13 16.31
N ILE A 364 -4.70 -8.92 15.92
CA ILE A 364 -4.57 -7.80 16.85
C ILE A 364 -5.95 -7.20 17.07
N ARG A 365 -6.38 -7.11 18.34
CA ARG A 365 -7.70 -6.55 18.71
C ARG A 365 -7.59 -5.19 19.38
N HIS A 366 -6.71 -5.07 20.36
CA HIS A 366 -6.47 -3.82 21.06
C HIS A 366 -5.05 -3.75 21.61
N ALA A 367 -4.10 -3.49 20.71
CA ALA A 367 -2.70 -3.31 21.11
C ALA A 367 -2.54 -2.02 21.91
N ILE A 368 -1.91 -2.10 23.08
CA ILE A 368 -1.73 -0.98 24.03
C ILE A 368 -0.27 -0.51 24.03
N ALA A 369 0.66 -1.39 24.39
CA ALA A 369 2.07 -1.05 24.53
C ALA A 369 2.94 -1.93 23.64
N ILE A 370 4.09 -1.39 23.26
CA ILE A 370 5.04 -2.02 22.34
C ILE A 370 6.47 -1.74 22.80
N ASP A 371 7.34 -2.74 22.74
CA ASP A 371 8.78 -2.59 22.94
C ASP A 371 9.56 -3.54 22.03
N TYR A 372 10.85 -3.34 21.94
CA TYR A 372 11.71 -3.99 20.95
C TYR A 372 12.97 -4.59 21.58
N ASP A 373 13.30 -5.81 21.18
CA ASP A 373 14.58 -6.45 21.49
C ASP A 373 15.58 -6.26 20.35
N PRO A 374 16.62 -5.43 20.54
CA PRO A 374 17.61 -5.17 19.50
C PRO A 374 18.56 -6.35 19.24
N VAL A 375 18.61 -7.36 20.13
CA VAL A 375 19.51 -8.50 20.00
C VAL A 375 18.97 -9.53 19.01
N ASP A 376 17.70 -9.91 19.17
CA ASP A 376 17.04 -10.93 18.34
C ASP A 376 16.12 -10.34 17.29
N GLY A 377 15.90 -9.01 17.29
CA GLY A 377 15.05 -8.32 16.31
C GLY A 377 13.56 -8.59 16.49
N HIS A 378 13.11 -8.83 17.72
CA HIS A 378 11.71 -9.09 18.02
C HIS A 378 10.99 -7.85 18.59
N VAL A 379 9.76 -7.67 18.17
CA VAL A 379 8.80 -6.72 18.70
C VAL A 379 7.88 -7.44 19.68
N TYR A 380 7.64 -6.86 20.85
CA TYR A 380 6.76 -7.37 21.90
C TYR A 380 5.62 -6.38 22.14
N TRP A 381 4.39 -6.86 22.34
CA TRP A 381 3.25 -5.99 22.61
C TRP A 381 2.25 -6.65 23.55
N THR A 382 1.46 -5.80 24.20
CA THR A 382 0.30 -6.17 25.00
C THR A 382 -0.98 -5.96 24.20
N ASP A 383 -1.96 -6.85 24.36
CA ASP A 383 -3.29 -6.73 23.80
C ASP A 383 -4.30 -7.03 24.94
N ASP A 384 -5.05 -6.01 25.36
CA ASP A 384 -5.93 -6.12 26.52
C ASP A 384 -7.30 -6.73 26.18
N GLU A 385 -7.73 -6.72 24.93
CA GLU A 385 -8.98 -7.35 24.51
C GLU A 385 -8.84 -8.88 24.44
N VAL A 386 -7.75 -9.38 23.86
CA VAL A 386 -7.46 -10.83 23.87
C VAL A 386 -6.74 -11.28 25.13
N LYS A 387 -6.37 -10.34 26.01
CA LYS A 387 -5.65 -10.58 27.28
C LYS A 387 -4.39 -11.40 27.06
N ALA A 388 -3.51 -10.89 26.20
CA ALA A 388 -2.31 -11.58 25.80
C ALA A 388 -1.09 -10.66 25.69
N ILE A 389 0.08 -11.26 25.92
CA ILE A 389 1.38 -10.70 25.56
C ILE A 389 1.94 -11.52 24.42
N ARG A 390 2.29 -10.86 23.33
CA ARG A 390 2.71 -11.49 22.08
C ARG A 390 4.04 -10.92 21.60
N ARG A 391 4.68 -11.63 20.69
CA ARG A 391 5.87 -11.15 19.96
C ARG A 391 5.82 -11.54 18.51
N SER A 392 6.56 -10.80 17.66
CA SER A 392 6.85 -11.15 16.28
C SER A 392 8.21 -10.60 15.87
N ARG A 393 8.66 -10.93 14.67
CA ARG A 393 9.76 -10.17 14.05
C ARG A 393 9.28 -8.78 13.65
N ILE A 394 10.21 -7.87 13.38
CA ILE A 394 9.91 -6.48 12.99
C ILE A 394 9.18 -6.36 11.63
N ASP A 395 9.13 -7.43 10.84
CA ASP A 395 8.33 -7.53 9.62
C ASP A 395 6.94 -8.15 9.85
N GLY A 396 6.64 -8.56 11.10
CA GLY A 396 5.39 -9.22 11.47
C GLY A 396 5.45 -10.75 11.40
N SER A 397 6.49 -11.35 10.84
CA SER A 397 6.63 -12.81 10.76
C SER A 397 6.90 -13.44 12.14
N ASP A 398 6.73 -14.77 12.25
CA ASP A 398 6.96 -15.56 13.46
C ASP A 398 6.15 -15.06 14.67
N ALA A 399 4.93 -14.58 14.47
CA ALA A 399 4.06 -14.12 15.55
C ALA A 399 3.68 -15.27 16.50
N VAL A 400 3.93 -15.08 17.79
CA VAL A 400 3.63 -16.07 18.83
C VAL A 400 3.05 -15.39 20.08
N THR A 401 2.14 -16.10 20.77
CA THR A 401 1.63 -15.70 22.08
C THR A 401 2.57 -16.25 23.16
N LEU A 402 3.04 -15.36 24.02
CA LEU A 402 3.96 -15.70 25.14
C LEU A 402 3.22 -15.94 26.43
N VAL A 403 2.25 -15.07 26.76
CA VAL A 403 1.43 -15.14 27.96
C VAL A 403 -0.03 -14.87 27.59
N ASN A 404 -0.95 -15.73 28.04
CA ASN A 404 -2.40 -15.58 27.82
C ASN A 404 -3.24 -16.10 29.00
N THR A 405 -2.65 -16.21 30.17
CA THR A 405 -3.33 -16.66 31.38
C THR A 405 -3.09 -15.66 32.50
N GLU A 406 -4.07 -15.51 33.40
CA GLU A 406 -3.99 -14.61 34.57
C GLU A 406 -3.58 -13.17 34.18
N LEU A 407 -4.05 -12.68 33.04
CA LEU A 407 -4.00 -11.29 32.60
C LEU A 407 -5.41 -10.73 32.60
N ASP A 408 -5.54 -9.45 32.91
CA ASP A 408 -6.84 -8.75 32.81
C ASP A 408 -6.74 -7.52 31.91
N HIS A 409 -5.90 -6.55 32.23
CA HIS A 409 -5.59 -5.40 31.41
C HIS A 409 -4.07 -5.19 31.33
N PRO A 410 -3.35 -6.00 30.53
CA PRO A 410 -1.91 -5.79 30.37
C PRO A 410 -1.65 -4.49 29.60
N ASP A 411 -1.09 -3.51 30.28
CA ASP A 411 -0.89 -2.16 29.77
C ASP A 411 0.55 -1.92 29.31
N GLY A 412 1.46 -1.67 30.23
CA GLY A 412 2.86 -1.37 29.90
C GLY A 412 3.68 -2.62 29.63
N ILE A 413 4.68 -2.51 28.75
CA ILE A 413 5.64 -3.58 28.45
C ILE A 413 7.04 -3.02 28.31
N ALA A 414 8.05 -3.75 28.77
CA ALA A 414 9.45 -3.35 28.63
C ALA A 414 10.38 -4.56 28.53
N VAL A 415 11.35 -4.48 27.62
CA VAL A 415 12.34 -5.51 27.34
C VAL A 415 13.64 -5.23 28.09
N ASP A 416 14.07 -6.18 28.89
CA ASP A 416 15.44 -6.25 29.39
C ASP A 416 16.31 -7.01 28.40
N TRP A 417 16.96 -6.26 27.51
CA TRP A 417 17.82 -6.83 26.46
C TRP A 417 19.14 -7.40 27.00
N VAL A 418 19.53 -7.06 28.26
CA VAL A 418 20.75 -7.55 28.90
C VAL A 418 20.51 -8.92 29.54
N ALA A 419 19.52 -9.04 30.43
CA ALA A 419 19.20 -10.30 31.12
C ALA A 419 18.22 -11.19 30.35
N ARG A 420 17.70 -10.71 29.21
CA ARG A 420 16.78 -11.44 28.31
C ARG A 420 15.44 -11.75 28.98
N ASN A 421 14.85 -10.74 29.63
CA ASN A 421 13.56 -10.82 30.32
C ASN A 421 12.58 -9.81 29.75
N LEU A 422 11.30 -10.07 29.94
CA LEU A 422 10.18 -9.23 29.58
C LEU A 422 9.41 -8.85 30.82
N TYR A 423 9.19 -7.56 31.02
CA TYR A 423 8.44 -6.99 32.13
C TYR A 423 7.14 -6.38 31.63
N TRP A 424 6.07 -6.46 32.41
CA TRP A 424 4.82 -5.80 32.10
C TRP A 424 4.07 -5.37 33.35
N THR A 425 3.19 -4.39 33.17
CA THR A 425 2.19 -3.97 34.15
C THR A 425 0.82 -4.47 33.73
N ASP A 426 -0.02 -4.78 34.67
CA ASP A 426 -1.42 -5.17 34.42
C ASP A 426 -2.31 -4.38 35.39
N THR A 427 -3.10 -3.43 34.84
CA THR A 427 -3.98 -2.55 35.62
C THR A 427 -5.22 -3.25 36.14
N GLY A 428 -5.62 -4.38 35.59
CA GLY A 428 -6.77 -5.14 36.07
C GLY A 428 -6.43 -6.08 37.20
N THR A 429 -5.17 -6.51 37.30
CA THR A 429 -4.69 -7.37 38.40
C THR A 429 -3.82 -6.65 39.41
N ASP A 430 -3.50 -5.37 39.19
CA ASP A 430 -2.61 -4.54 40.01
C ASP A 430 -1.25 -5.20 40.26
N ARG A 431 -0.60 -5.64 39.16
CA ARG A 431 0.67 -6.39 39.22
C ARG A 431 1.72 -5.85 38.29
N ILE A 432 2.97 -6.02 38.72
CA ILE A 432 4.13 -5.96 37.85
C ILE A 432 4.76 -7.35 37.83
N GLU A 433 4.93 -7.90 36.65
CA GLU A 433 5.41 -9.25 36.45
C GLU A 433 6.57 -9.31 35.47
N VAL A 434 7.30 -10.43 35.50
CA VAL A 434 8.44 -10.71 34.62
C VAL A 434 8.38 -12.13 34.08
N THR A 435 8.86 -12.31 32.86
CA THR A 435 9.09 -13.63 32.26
C THR A 435 10.38 -13.60 31.41
N ARG A 436 10.89 -14.74 30.98
CA ARG A 436 11.89 -14.80 29.93
C ARG A 436 11.30 -14.30 28.61
N LEU A 437 12.12 -13.80 27.67
CA LEU A 437 11.68 -13.35 26.33
C LEU A 437 10.99 -14.46 25.51
N ASN A 438 11.11 -15.71 25.90
CA ASN A 438 10.39 -16.84 25.31
C ASN A 438 9.10 -17.24 26.07
N GLY A 439 8.67 -16.46 27.07
CA GLY A 439 7.46 -16.69 27.85
C GLY A 439 7.61 -17.69 29.01
N THR A 440 8.80 -18.23 29.27
CA THR A 440 9.03 -19.18 30.37
C THR A 440 9.44 -18.48 31.68
N SER A 441 9.30 -19.19 32.81
CA SER A 441 9.76 -18.72 34.13
C SER A 441 9.07 -17.42 34.59
N ARG A 442 7.77 -17.31 34.39
CA ARG A 442 6.95 -16.18 34.84
C ARG A 442 6.97 -16.02 36.37
N LYS A 443 7.08 -14.77 36.83
CA LYS A 443 7.09 -14.41 38.25
C LYS A 443 6.39 -13.08 38.48
N ILE A 444 5.54 -13.00 39.51
CA ILE A 444 5.03 -11.75 40.07
C ILE A 444 6.13 -11.07 40.87
N LEU A 445 6.46 -9.83 40.52
CA LEU A 445 7.48 -9.04 41.21
C LEU A 445 6.86 -8.14 42.27
N ILE A 446 5.81 -7.42 41.92
CA ILE A 446 5.10 -6.47 42.78
C ILE A 446 3.59 -6.69 42.63
N SER A 447 2.88 -6.83 43.77
CA SER A 447 1.41 -6.98 43.82
C SER A 447 0.79 -6.25 45.01
N GLU A 448 1.57 -5.47 45.75
CA GLU A 448 1.08 -4.74 46.90
C GLU A 448 1.18 -3.23 46.66
N ASN A 449 0.15 -2.47 47.13
CA ASN A 449 0.10 -1.01 47.01
C ASN A 449 0.32 -0.49 45.58
N LEU A 450 -0.22 -1.17 44.60
CA LEU A 450 -0.42 -0.72 43.24
C LEU A 450 -1.90 -0.40 43.04
N ASP A 451 -2.19 0.67 42.28
CA ASP A 451 -3.55 1.12 41.99
C ASP A 451 -3.60 1.67 40.55
N GLU A 452 -3.59 0.79 39.58
CA GLU A 452 -3.51 1.03 38.17
C GLU A 452 -2.07 1.33 37.62
N PRO A 453 -1.12 0.39 37.77
CA PRO A 453 0.21 0.53 37.20
C PRO A 453 0.14 0.48 35.67
N ARG A 454 0.73 1.48 34.97
CA ARG A 454 0.58 1.63 33.51
C ARG A 454 1.91 1.56 32.77
N ALA A 455 2.54 2.69 32.47
CA ALA A 455 3.79 2.69 31.73
C ALA A 455 4.93 2.10 32.57
N ILE A 456 5.79 1.31 31.94
CA ILE A 456 7.00 0.75 32.54
C ILE A 456 8.19 0.94 31.60
N VAL A 457 9.34 1.35 32.14
CA VAL A 457 10.62 1.42 31.42
C VAL A 457 11.72 0.85 32.30
N LEU A 458 12.75 0.35 31.66
CA LEU A 458 13.88 -0.30 32.33
C LEU A 458 15.19 0.44 32.09
N ASP A 459 16.06 0.41 33.09
CA ASP A 459 17.49 0.65 32.95
C ASP A 459 18.23 -0.63 33.31
N PRO A 460 18.41 -1.55 32.33
CA PRO A 460 19.05 -2.83 32.61
C PRO A 460 20.52 -2.71 33.04
N VAL A 461 21.20 -1.63 32.63
CA VAL A 461 22.61 -1.40 32.97
C VAL A 461 22.76 -1.01 34.44
N SER A 462 21.88 -0.14 34.93
CA SER A 462 21.85 0.27 36.34
C SER A 462 21.05 -0.68 37.23
N GLY A 463 20.27 -1.60 36.64
CA GLY A 463 19.49 -2.60 37.36
C GLY A 463 18.16 -2.11 37.90
N PHE A 464 17.57 -1.07 37.29
CA PHE A 464 16.33 -0.45 37.78
C PHE A 464 15.17 -0.61 36.79
N MET A 465 13.95 -0.65 37.33
CA MET A 465 12.70 -0.45 36.61
C MET A 465 11.97 0.76 37.18
N TYR A 466 11.26 1.48 36.30
CA TYR A 466 10.45 2.64 36.62
C TYR A 466 9.06 2.44 36.06
N TRP A 467 8.02 2.84 36.81
CA TRP A 467 6.64 2.74 36.32
C TRP A 467 5.80 3.91 36.80
N THR A 468 4.71 4.14 36.10
CA THR A 468 3.66 5.08 36.48
C THR A 468 2.51 4.32 37.14
N ASP A 469 1.93 4.88 38.15
CA ASP A 469 0.67 4.47 38.75
C ASP A 469 -0.29 5.68 38.69
N TRP A 470 -1.44 5.52 38.06
CA TRP A 470 -2.37 6.63 37.80
C TRP A 470 -3.69 6.52 38.53
N GLY A 471 -3.78 5.62 39.52
CA GLY A 471 -4.93 5.43 40.38
C GLY A 471 -5.29 6.63 41.27
N GLU A 472 -5.93 6.40 42.43
CA GLU A 472 -6.37 7.47 43.33
C GLU A 472 -5.23 8.38 43.82
N ARG A 473 -4.02 7.83 43.92
CA ARG A 473 -2.79 8.54 44.32
C ARG A 473 -1.74 8.42 43.23
N PRO A 474 -1.82 9.25 42.19
CA PRO A 474 -0.88 9.17 41.09
C PRO A 474 0.57 9.31 41.56
N GLN A 475 1.43 8.41 41.11
CA GLN A 475 2.85 8.40 41.44
C GLN A 475 3.71 7.79 40.37
N ILE A 476 4.99 8.14 40.39
CA ILE A 476 6.04 7.50 39.61
C ILE A 476 6.99 6.85 40.59
N GLU A 477 7.27 5.57 40.38
CA GLU A 477 8.05 4.75 41.28
C GLU A 477 9.24 4.09 40.58
N ARG A 478 10.20 3.64 41.37
CA ARG A 478 11.36 2.87 40.98
C ARG A 478 11.52 1.66 41.90
N ALA A 479 12.01 0.56 41.34
CA ALA A 479 12.55 -0.58 42.10
C ALA A 479 13.75 -1.19 41.37
N ASN A 480 14.45 -2.08 42.05
CA ASN A 480 15.39 -2.97 41.37
C ASN A 480 14.64 -3.91 40.42
N LEU A 481 15.32 -4.46 39.42
CA LEU A 481 14.71 -5.38 38.44
C LEU A 481 14.21 -6.71 39.05
N ASP A 482 14.61 -7.03 40.27
CA ASP A 482 14.08 -8.17 41.05
C ASP A 482 12.85 -7.82 41.91
N GLY A 483 12.40 -6.57 41.87
CA GLY A 483 11.28 -6.03 42.64
C GLY A 483 11.65 -5.49 44.04
N SER A 484 12.92 -5.59 44.44
CA SER A 484 13.40 -5.08 45.73
C SER A 484 13.64 -3.56 45.70
N GLU A 485 13.80 -2.97 46.89
CA GLU A 485 14.14 -1.55 47.09
C GLU A 485 13.20 -0.57 46.38
N ARG A 486 11.90 -0.84 46.47
CA ARG A 486 10.85 0.03 45.91
C ARG A 486 10.87 1.42 46.54
N LEU A 487 10.81 2.46 45.72
CA LEU A 487 10.89 3.84 46.11
C LEU A 487 9.94 4.71 45.28
N VAL A 488 9.16 5.57 45.93
CA VAL A 488 8.37 6.61 45.27
C VAL A 488 9.29 7.75 44.87
N LEU A 489 9.36 8.04 43.57
CA LEU A 489 10.16 9.14 43.00
C LEU A 489 9.39 10.44 42.95
N LEU A 490 8.10 10.40 42.60
CA LEU A 490 7.19 11.51 42.45
C LEU A 490 5.79 11.12 42.88
N ASN A 491 5.13 11.97 43.67
CA ASN A 491 3.75 11.82 44.08
C ASN A 491 3.02 13.18 44.24
N THR A 492 3.58 14.23 43.67
CA THR A 492 3.00 15.57 43.67
C THR A 492 2.92 16.12 42.27
N SER A 493 1.91 16.94 42.02
CA SER A 493 1.67 17.57 40.72
C SER A 493 1.46 16.58 39.56
N LEU A 494 1.04 15.37 39.86
CA LEU A 494 0.66 14.34 38.88
C LEU A 494 -0.86 14.24 38.81
N GLY A 495 -1.37 13.95 37.62
CA GLY A 495 -2.79 13.69 37.37
C GLY A 495 -2.99 12.29 36.74
N TRP A 496 -2.67 12.14 35.48
CA TRP A 496 -2.72 10.87 34.76
C TRP A 496 -1.39 10.61 34.03
N PRO A 497 -0.36 10.15 34.76
CA PRO A 497 0.95 9.86 34.17
C PRO A 497 0.88 8.58 33.31
N ASN A 498 0.64 8.72 32.01
CA ASN A 498 0.38 7.60 31.11
C ASN A 498 1.61 7.10 30.37
N GLY A 499 2.49 7.99 29.92
CA GLY A 499 3.67 7.63 29.16
C GLY A 499 4.95 7.83 29.96
N LEU A 500 5.95 6.98 29.76
CA LEU A 500 7.25 7.02 30.43
C LEU A 500 8.37 6.68 29.45
N ALA A 501 9.46 7.42 29.51
CA ALA A 501 10.65 7.17 28.72
C ALA A 501 11.92 7.52 29.51
N ILE A 502 13.02 6.81 29.24
CA ILE A 502 14.30 7.06 29.87
C ILE A 502 15.37 7.44 28.82
N ASP A 503 16.08 8.52 29.09
CA ASP A 503 17.31 8.88 28.38
C ASP A 503 18.50 8.37 29.20
N HIS A 504 19.04 7.20 28.79
CA HIS A 504 20.18 6.58 29.47
C HIS A 504 21.45 7.42 29.39
N ALA A 505 21.62 8.21 28.32
CA ALA A 505 22.81 9.04 28.15
C ALA A 505 22.79 10.27 29.06
N ALA A 506 21.61 10.91 29.19
CA ALA A 506 21.45 12.07 30.05
C ALA A 506 21.11 11.72 31.51
N GLY A 507 20.78 10.45 31.82
CA GLY A 507 20.29 10.02 33.11
C GLY A 507 18.99 10.70 33.51
N LYS A 508 18.04 10.81 32.56
CA LYS A 508 16.77 11.50 32.74
C LYS A 508 15.58 10.58 32.48
N LEU A 509 14.58 10.70 33.32
CA LEU A 509 13.27 10.09 33.15
C LEU A 509 12.29 11.15 32.67
N TYR A 510 11.58 10.86 31.58
CA TYR A 510 10.52 11.72 31.00
C TYR A 510 9.17 11.06 31.17
N TRP A 511 8.14 11.85 31.45
CA TRP A 511 6.76 11.35 31.51
C TRP A 511 5.78 12.33 30.89
N GLY A 512 4.70 11.77 30.34
CA GLY A 512 3.55 12.51 29.84
C GLY A 512 2.38 12.38 30.79
N ASP A 513 1.78 13.50 31.18
CA ASP A 513 0.60 13.54 32.05
C ASP A 513 -0.60 14.09 31.28
N ALA A 514 -1.57 13.21 31.01
CA ALA A 514 -2.74 13.53 30.19
C ALA A 514 -3.77 14.43 30.89
N LYS A 515 -3.76 14.52 32.22
CA LYS A 515 -4.66 15.40 32.98
C LYS A 515 -4.12 16.83 33.05
N THR A 516 -2.81 16.98 33.11
CA THR A 516 -2.16 18.27 33.23
C THR A 516 -1.67 18.84 31.90
N ASP A 517 -1.78 18.07 30.81
CA ASP A 517 -1.33 18.38 29.46
C ASP A 517 0.16 18.77 29.40
N LYS A 518 1.01 18.00 30.10
CA LYS A 518 2.44 18.27 30.21
C LYS A 518 3.30 17.06 29.89
N ILE A 519 4.48 17.37 29.37
CA ILE A 519 5.65 16.48 29.36
C ILE A 519 6.70 17.10 30.29
N GLU A 520 7.14 16.33 31.28
CA GLU A 520 8.11 16.76 32.29
C GLU A 520 9.29 15.77 32.37
N ASP A 521 10.40 16.21 32.97
CA ASP A 521 11.58 15.35 33.17
C ASP A 521 12.16 15.48 34.58
N LYS A 522 12.89 14.45 34.99
CA LYS A 522 13.64 14.41 36.25
C LYS A 522 14.94 13.63 36.05
N VAL A 523 16.01 14.07 36.70
CA VAL A 523 17.26 13.29 36.80
C VAL A 523 17.00 12.03 37.65
N THR A 524 17.39 10.89 37.13
CA THR A 524 17.21 9.53 37.73
C THR A 524 18.18 9.26 38.86
#